data_ef2b175448acd4cc9ac356e66f41f5a8
#
_entry.id   ef2b175448acd4cc9ac356e66f41f5a8
#
_cell.length_a   1.000
_cell.length_b   1.000
_cell.length_c   1.000
_cell.angle_alpha   90.00
_cell.angle_beta   90.00
_cell.angle_gamma   90.00
#
_symmetry.space_group_name_H-M   'P 1'
#
loop_
_entity.id
_entity.type
_entity.pdbx_description
1 polymer ?
#
loop_
_entity_poly.entity_id
_entity_poly.type
_entity_poly.pdbx_seq_one_letter_code
_entity_poly.pdbx_strand_id
1 'polypeptide(L)'
;VLFRSMRFVPVLAALTSGIPHFDGDLHARKRPMKALIDSLKKLQISIDDQGLATLPFSIASDGVVQGGSIEIDASESSQFISALMLVGARFVNGLSIKHVGKKLPSLPHIKMTIDMLKQVDVEVKEIGENYWKINPGIIKSKNWIIEPDLSNAGPFLASAMITHGEININDWPKNTTQAGNFWIEIFRAMGAEIELNDKFLKLKNSKEISGINIDLSQVGELTPVLASVALFANSPSQFSGIAHLRGHETNRIAALVENINNLGGDAQETADGLVINPKPL
;
A
#
# COMPACT_ATOMS: atom_id res chain seq x y z
N VAL A 1 4.74 11.35 -5.29
CA VAL A 1 5.97 10.83 -4.66
C VAL A 1 6.14 11.38 -3.25
N LEU A 2 5.90 12.65 -2.99
CA LEU A 2 6.07 13.32 -1.68
C LEU A 2 5.31 12.64 -0.53
N PHE A 3 4.12 12.10 -0.77
CA PHE A 3 3.27 11.51 0.29
C PHE A 3 3.84 10.23 0.91
N ARG A 4 4.55 9.41 0.15
CA ARG A 4 5.22 8.22 0.71
C ARG A 4 6.48 8.63 1.47
N SER A 5 7.26 9.56 0.93
CA SER A 5 8.51 10.03 1.55
C SER A 5 8.29 10.57 2.97
N MET A 6 7.19 11.29 3.24
CA MET A 6 6.88 11.79 4.59
C MET A 6 6.72 10.67 5.65
N ARG A 7 6.45 9.44 5.24
CA ARG A 7 6.30 8.29 6.15
C ARG A 7 7.56 7.46 6.29
N PHE A 8 8.42 7.44 5.29
CA PHE A 8 9.64 6.62 5.28
C PHE A 8 10.88 7.41 5.69
N VAL A 9 11.05 8.62 5.17
CA VAL A 9 12.27 9.42 5.39
C VAL A 9 12.49 9.83 6.85
N PRO A 10 11.46 10.13 7.66
CA PRO A 10 11.68 10.47 9.07
C PRO A 10 12.37 9.36 9.87
N VAL A 11 12.06 8.09 9.60
CA VAL A 11 12.71 6.97 10.28
C VAL A 11 14.18 6.85 9.89
N LEU A 12 14.49 7.08 8.60
CA LEU A 12 15.87 7.11 8.13
C LEU A 12 16.64 8.32 8.70
N ALA A 13 15.99 9.47 8.77
CA ALA A 13 16.59 10.70 9.31
C ALA A 13 16.99 10.57 10.79
N ALA A 14 16.33 9.72 11.55
CA ALA A 14 16.72 9.42 12.93
C ALA A 14 18.12 8.76 13.03
N LEU A 15 18.65 8.22 11.94
CA LEU A 15 20.01 7.65 11.86
C LEU A 15 21.08 8.69 11.40
N THR A 16 20.70 9.95 11.28
CA THR A 16 21.63 11.03 10.91
C THR A 16 21.78 12.01 12.07
N SER A 17 22.96 12.58 12.27
CA SER A 17 23.14 13.64 13.26
C SER A 17 22.58 14.95 12.71
N GLY A 18 21.90 15.72 13.57
CA GLY A 18 21.34 17.02 13.22
C GLY A 18 19.87 17.17 13.57
N ILE A 19 19.25 18.19 12.98
CA ILE A 19 17.83 18.53 13.23
C ILE A 19 17.10 18.64 11.89
N PRO A 20 16.88 17.52 11.15
CA PRO A 20 16.07 17.56 9.94
C PRO A 20 14.65 17.99 10.24
N HIS A 21 14.13 18.89 9.40
CA HIS A 21 12.78 19.42 9.45
C HIS A 21 11.92 18.83 8.33
N PHE A 22 10.70 18.43 8.67
CA PHE A 22 9.73 17.85 7.76
C PHE A 22 8.51 18.73 7.65
N ASP A 23 8.17 19.10 6.43
CA ASP A 23 7.01 19.90 6.13
C ASP A 23 6.40 19.49 4.77
N GLY A 24 5.23 20.05 4.44
CA GLY A 24 4.53 19.80 3.20
C GLY A 24 3.40 20.81 2.98
N ASP A 25 2.65 20.62 1.91
CA ASP A 25 1.47 21.42 1.61
C ASP A 25 0.34 21.17 2.64
N LEU A 26 -0.73 21.95 2.52
CA LEU A 26 -1.88 21.87 3.44
C LEU A 26 -2.56 20.49 3.46
N HIS A 27 -2.50 19.72 2.35
CA HIS A 27 -3.05 18.37 2.31
C HIS A 27 -2.12 17.38 3.01
N ALA A 28 -0.81 17.51 2.82
CA ALA A 28 0.18 16.69 3.51
C ALA A 28 0.11 16.89 5.04
N ARG A 29 -0.06 18.14 5.48
CA ARG A 29 -0.19 18.49 6.92
C ARG A 29 -1.43 17.89 7.60
N LYS A 30 -2.49 17.57 6.83
CA LYS A 30 -3.71 16.93 7.36
C LYS A 30 -3.60 15.41 7.47
N ARG A 31 -2.55 14.81 6.90
CA ARG A 31 -2.44 13.35 6.88
C ARG A 31 -2.00 12.79 8.24
N PRO A 32 -2.57 11.65 8.65
CA PRO A 32 -2.21 11.06 9.93
C PRO A 32 -0.74 10.61 9.92
N MET A 33 0.01 11.10 10.92
CA MET A 33 1.40 10.72 11.18
C MET A 33 1.60 10.23 12.61
N LYS A 34 0.54 10.29 13.42
CA LYS A 34 0.59 10.02 14.86
C LYS A 34 1.24 8.68 15.19
N ALA A 35 0.84 7.61 14.51
CA ALA A 35 1.37 6.28 14.79
C ALA A 35 2.89 6.20 14.56
N LEU A 36 3.42 6.86 13.54
CA LEU A 36 4.86 6.91 13.28
C LEU A 36 5.59 7.79 14.31
N ILE A 37 5.09 8.99 14.55
CA ILE A 37 5.68 9.96 15.50
C ILE A 37 5.74 9.35 16.90
N ASP A 38 4.64 8.76 17.36
CA ASP A 38 4.59 8.09 18.67
C ASP A 38 5.57 6.90 18.74
N SER A 39 5.71 6.15 17.65
CA SER A 39 6.67 5.03 17.59
C SER A 39 8.11 5.51 17.69
N LEU A 40 8.45 6.59 17.00
CA LEU A 40 9.78 7.21 17.09
C LEU A 40 10.05 7.78 18.49
N LYS A 41 9.06 8.41 19.13
CA LYS A 41 9.16 8.87 20.52
C LYS A 41 9.36 7.70 21.49
N LYS A 42 8.65 6.57 21.29
CA LYS A 42 8.86 5.33 22.09
C LYS A 42 10.29 4.76 21.93
N LEU A 43 10.92 4.96 20.79
CA LEU A 43 12.31 4.62 20.52
C LEU A 43 13.30 5.68 21.06
N GLN A 44 12.80 6.61 21.90
CA GLN A 44 13.57 7.68 22.54
C GLN A 44 14.18 8.69 21.55
N ILE A 45 13.60 8.81 20.35
CA ILE A 45 13.98 9.82 19.37
C ILE A 45 13.27 11.12 19.74
N SER A 46 14.03 12.21 19.87
CA SER A 46 13.49 13.52 20.19
C SER A 46 12.78 14.12 18.98
N ILE A 47 11.47 14.36 19.09
CA ILE A 47 10.65 14.94 18.04
C ILE A 47 9.92 16.17 18.59
N ASP A 48 10.09 17.29 17.90
CA ASP A 48 9.27 18.49 18.07
C ASP A 48 8.21 18.53 16.98
N ASP A 49 6.99 18.13 17.35
CA ASP A 49 5.80 18.14 16.51
C ASP A 49 4.76 19.16 17.00
N GLN A 50 5.14 20.04 17.92
CA GLN A 50 4.28 21.05 18.54
C GLN A 50 2.99 20.46 19.15
N GLY A 51 3.01 19.17 19.48
CA GLY A 51 1.85 18.43 20.00
C GLY A 51 0.78 18.08 18.97
N LEU A 52 1.01 18.32 17.68
CA LEU A 52 0.03 18.13 16.61
C LEU A 52 -0.01 16.67 16.09
N ALA A 53 1.10 15.93 16.26
CA ALA A 53 1.28 14.58 15.74
C ALA A 53 1.07 14.48 14.20
N THR A 54 1.36 15.57 13.50
CA THR A 54 1.29 15.72 12.04
C THR A 54 2.47 16.58 11.56
N LEU A 55 2.56 16.86 10.26
CA LEU A 55 3.47 17.88 9.74
C LEU A 55 3.00 19.29 10.17
N PRO A 56 3.91 20.26 10.36
CA PRO A 56 5.35 20.10 10.34
C PRO A 56 5.90 19.53 11.65
N PHE A 57 7.07 18.87 11.59
CA PHE A 57 7.81 18.44 12.77
C PHE A 57 9.31 18.38 12.50
N SER A 58 10.12 18.38 13.56
CA SER A 58 11.57 18.21 13.49
C SER A 58 12.01 17.00 14.30
N ILE A 59 13.09 16.36 13.88
CA ILE A 59 13.73 15.25 14.59
C ILE A 59 15.10 15.71 15.04
N ALA A 60 15.39 15.67 16.34
CA ALA A 60 16.74 15.89 16.86
C ALA A 60 17.38 14.53 17.16
N SER A 61 18.50 14.23 16.48
CA SER A 61 19.21 12.96 16.64
C SER A 61 20.73 13.18 16.59
N ASP A 62 21.45 12.33 17.29
CA ASP A 62 22.91 12.17 17.19
C ASP A 62 23.32 11.08 16.19
N GLY A 63 22.37 10.48 15.51
CA GLY A 63 22.58 9.41 14.53
C GLY A 63 22.57 8.00 15.14
N VAL A 64 22.36 7.88 16.45
CA VAL A 64 22.34 6.59 17.15
C VAL A 64 20.95 6.31 17.72
N VAL A 65 20.30 5.28 17.23
CA VAL A 65 19.00 4.82 17.73
C VAL A 65 19.19 3.50 18.47
N GLN A 66 18.79 3.45 19.74
CA GLN A 66 18.94 2.24 20.56
C GLN A 66 18.07 1.08 20.05
N GLY A 67 16.91 1.37 19.50
CA GLY A 67 15.97 0.32 19.09
C GLY A 67 15.26 -0.34 20.28
N GLY A 68 14.81 -1.59 20.09
CA GLY A 68 14.10 -2.35 21.12
C GLY A 68 12.72 -2.80 20.65
N SER A 69 11.73 -2.86 21.56
CA SER A 69 10.38 -3.34 21.24
C SER A 69 9.37 -2.21 21.29
N ILE A 70 8.52 -2.14 20.27
CA ILE A 70 7.43 -1.17 20.20
C ILE A 70 6.10 -1.84 19.83
N GLU A 71 5.02 -1.27 20.32
CA GLU A 71 3.67 -1.53 19.86
C GLU A 71 3.18 -0.33 19.04
N ILE A 72 2.60 -0.60 17.87
CA ILE A 72 2.11 0.41 16.94
C ILE A 72 0.71 0.06 16.45
N ASP A 73 -0.20 1.03 16.46
CA ASP A 73 -1.46 0.91 15.72
C ASP A 73 -1.24 1.42 14.28
N ALA A 74 -1.09 0.48 13.36
CA ALA A 74 -0.93 0.73 11.93
C ALA A 74 -2.22 0.45 11.13
N SER A 75 -3.38 0.47 11.77
CA SER A 75 -4.69 0.22 11.12
C SER A 75 -5.01 1.20 9.99
N GLU A 76 -4.43 2.40 10.03
CA GLU A 76 -4.59 3.40 8.98
C GLU A 76 -3.61 3.19 7.81
N SER A 77 -2.44 2.59 8.06
CA SER A 77 -1.43 2.38 7.01
C SER A 77 -0.33 1.41 7.43
N SER A 78 -0.14 0.35 6.66
CA SER A 78 1.00 -0.58 6.79
C SER A 78 2.37 0.08 6.51
N GLN A 79 2.39 1.25 5.87
CA GLN A 79 3.62 1.97 5.54
C GLN A 79 4.44 2.36 6.78
N PHE A 80 3.78 2.58 7.92
CA PHE A 80 4.49 2.89 9.18
C PHE A 80 5.34 1.71 9.65
N ILE A 81 4.82 0.49 9.52
CA ILE A 81 5.57 -0.73 9.85
C ILE A 81 6.71 -0.92 8.86
N SER A 82 6.45 -0.82 7.55
CA SER A 82 7.48 -0.94 6.52
C SER A 82 8.62 0.07 6.69
N ALA A 83 8.29 1.33 7.02
CA ALA A 83 9.29 2.37 7.26
C ALA A 83 10.25 2.02 8.41
N LEU A 84 9.69 1.54 9.53
CA LEU A 84 10.45 1.10 10.69
C LEU A 84 11.29 -0.15 10.40
N MET A 85 10.73 -1.12 9.64
CA MET A 85 11.44 -2.33 9.24
C MET A 85 12.69 -2.04 8.41
N LEU A 86 12.59 -1.12 7.42
CA LEU A 86 13.68 -0.81 6.48
C LEU A 86 14.96 -0.32 7.18
N VAL A 87 14.84 0.28 8.34
CA VAL A 87 16.00 0.80 9.09
C VAL A 87 16.28 0.03 10.38
N GLY A 88 15.37 -0.84 10.81
CA GLY A 88 15.44 -1.52 12.12
C GLY A 88 16.73 -2.29 12.37
N ALA A 89 17.35 -2.85 11.32
CA ALA A 89 18.65 -3.52 11.44
C ALA A 89 19.81 -2.56 11.80
N ARG A 90 19.64 -1.25 11.55
CA ARG A 90 20.65 -0.22 11.87
C ARG A 90 20.54 0.29 13.32
N PHE A 91 19.51 -0.09 14.05
CA PHE A 91 19.38 0.21 15.46
C PHE A 91 20.30 -0.69 16.29
N VAL A 92 20.86 -0.15 17.39
CA VAL A 92 21.86 -0.84 18.22
C VAL A 92 21.37 -2.22 18.68
N ASN A 93 20.12 -2.32 19.13
CA ASN A 93 19.49 -3.55 19.61
C ASN A 93 18.52 -4.17 18.59
N GLY A 94 18.55 -3.70 17.34
CA GLY A 94 17.52 -4.07 16.36
C GLY A 94 16.15 -3.52 16.70
N LEU A 95 15.09 -4.15 16.18
CA LEU A 95 13.73 -3.68 16.38
C LEU A 95 12.74 -4.85 16.43
N SER A 96 11.85 -4.83 17.42
CA SER A 96 10.66 -5.69 17.46
C SER A 96 9.42 -4.82 17.32
N ILE A 97 8.55 -5.12 16.34
CA ILE A 97 7.36 -4.35 16.03
C ILE A 97 6.14 -5.24 16.17
N LYS A 98 5.24 -4.89 17.08
CA LYS A 98 3.95 -5.55 17.23
C LYS A 98 2.83 -4.60 16.83
N HIS A 99 2.04 -5.01 15.83
CA HIS A 99 0.82 -4.28 15.51
C HIS A 99 -0.23 -4.54 16.59
N VAL A 100 -0.84 -3.47 17.05
CA VAL A 100 -1.97 -3.49 17.99
C VAL A 100 -3.08 -2.60 17.41
N GLY A 101 -4.30 -3.10 17.35
CA GLY A 101 -5.41 -2.33 16.80
C GLY A 101 -6.33 -3.17 15.92
N LYS A 102 -6.98 -2.52 14.96
CA LYS A 102 -7.87 -3.19 13.99
C LYS A 102 -7.08 -3.97 12.95
N LYS A 103 -7.78 -4.66 12.03
CA LYS A 103 -7.16 -5.39 10.92
C LYS A 103 -6.15 -4.52 10.20
N LEU A 104 -4.93 -5.04 10.03
CA LEU A 104 -3.85 -4.36 9.31
C LEU A 104 -4.12 -4.40 7.81
N PRO A 105 -4.19 -3.24 7.12
CA PRO A 105 -4.42 -3.22 5.68
C PRO A 105 -3.14 -3.53 4.91
N SER A 106 -3.29 -3.98 3.68
CA SER A 106 -2.18 -4.09 2.70
C SER A 106 -0.97 -4.90 3.20
N LEU A 107 -1.20 -6.06 3.82
CA LEU A 107 -0.13 -7.00 4.21
C LEU A 107 0.87 -7.34 3.08
N PRO A 108 0.48 -7.40 1.79
CA PRO A 108 1.43 -7.58 0.70
C PRO A 108 2.58 -6.58 0.71
N HIS A 109 2.34 -5.32 1.08
CA HIS A 109 3.42 -4.31 1.18
C HIS A 109 4.42 -4.60 2.29
N ILE A 110 3.98 -5.19 3.41
CA ILE A 110 4.89 -5.64 4.48
C ILE A 110 5.71 -6.83 4.00
N LYS A 111 5.07 -7.81 3.34
CA LYS A 111 5.76 -8.97 2.76
C LYS A 111 6.82 -8.54 1.73
N MET A 112 6.47 -7.58 0.87
CA MET A 112 7.43 -7.00 -0.09
C MET A 112 8.62 -6.34 0.64
N THR A 113 8.39 -5.62 1.73
CA THR A 113 9.45 -5.01 2.55
C THR A 113 10.35 -6.11 3.17
N ILE A 114 9.77 -7.18 3.70
CA ILE A 114 10.50 -8.31 4.27
C ILE A 114 11.35 -9.00 3.20
N ASP A 115 10.81 -9.25 2.01
CA ASP A 115 11.54 -9.87 0.90
C ASP A 115 12.71 -9.00 0.42
N MET A 116 12.53 -7.69 0.35
CA MET A 116 13.62 -6.77 0.01
C MET A 116 14.72 -6.78 1.08
N LEU A 117 14.36 -6.77 2.36
CA LEU A 117 15.32 -6.86 3.46
C LEU A 117 16.10 -8.16 3.44
N LYS A 118 15.43 -9.28 3.18
CA LYS A 118 16.07 -10.60 3.03
C LYS A 118 17.10 -10.60 1.88
N GLN A 119 16.85 -9.90 0.80
CA GLN A 119 17.76 -9.79 -0.34
C GLN A 119 19.06 -9.01 -0.05
N VAL A 120 19.11 -8.28 1.05
CA VAL A 120 20.29 -7.54 1.56
C VAL A 120 20.80 -8.12 2.89
N ASP A 121 20.50 -9.40 3.15
CA ASP A 121 20.89 -10.20 4.31
C ASP A 121 20.37 -9.67 5.66
N VAL A 122 19.25 -8.97 5.65
CA VAL A 122 18.53 -8.61 6.87
C VAL A 122 17.41 -9.62 7.11
N GLU A 123 17.55 -10.39 8.18
CA GLU A 123 16.52 -11.35 8.58
C GLU A 123 15.40 -10.65 9.35
N VAL A 124 14.17 -10.81 8.88
CA VAL A 124 12.96 -10.44 9.62
C VAL A 124 12.24 -11.71 10.05
N LYS A 125 12.13 -11.93 11.36
CA LYS A 125 11.40 -13.07 11.93
C LYS A 125 9.98 -12.66 12.29
N GLU A 126 9.00 -13.39 11.81
CA GLU A 126 7.62 -13.31 12.25
C GLU A 126 7.50 -14.19 13.51
N ILE A 127 7.35 -13.56 14.68
CA ILE A 127 7.36 -14.22 15.99
C ILE A 127 5.95 -14.34 16.62
N GLY A 128 4.94 -13.92 15.89
CA GLY A 128 3.52 -13.99 16.22
C GLY A 128 2.68 -13.29 15.17
N GLU A 129 1.38 -13.35 15.28
CA GLU A 129 0.48 -12.67 14.37
C GLU A 129 0.74 -11.15 14.40
N ASN A 130 1.08 -10.59 13.23
CA ASN A 130 1.44 -9.18 13.08
C ASN A 130 2.53 -8.69 14.06
N TYR A 131 3.49 -9.58 14.35
CA TYR A 131 4.60 -9.31 15.25
C TYR A 131 5.92 -9.76 14.61
N TRP A 132 6.80 -8.81 14.31
CA TRP A 132 8.06 -9.02 13.60
C TRP A 132 9.24 -8.60 14.44
N LYS A 133 10.34 -9.34 14.31
CA LYS A 133 11.63 -9.02 14.92
C LYS A 133 12.70 -8.89 13.86
N ILE A 134 13.44 -7.81 13.89
CA ILE A 134 14.59 -7.49 13.06
C ILE A 134 15.82 -7.46 13.98
N ASN A 135 16.78 -8.34 13.74
CA ASN A 135 18.04 -8.33 14.46
C ASN A 135 18.95 -7.18 13.98
N PRO A 136 19.79 -6.61 14.88
CA PRO A 136 20.77 -5.61 14.45
C PRO A 136 21.77 -6.23 13.46
N GLY A 137 22.20 -5.43 12.48
CA GLY A 137 23.13 -5.93 11.47
C GLY A 137 23.42 -4.92 10.37
N ILE A 138 24.31 -5.32 9.46
CA ILE A 138 24.67 -4.54 8.29
C ILE A 138 23.71 -4.84 7.16
N ILE A 139 23.17 -3.79 6.57
CA ILE A 139 22.39 -3.88 5.33
C ILE A 139 23.40 -3.93 4.18
N LYS A 140 23.49 -5.06 3.47
CA LYS A 140 24.44 -5.22 2.36
C LYS A 140 24.01 -4.41 1.14
N SER A 141 25.00 -3.88 0.43
CA SER A 141 24.74 -3.25 -0.87
C SER A 141 24.30 -4.29 -1.91
N LYS A 142 23.41 -3.89 -2.81
CA LYS A 142 22.91 -4.74 -3.91
C LYS A 142 22.60 -3.88 -5.13
N ASN A 143 22.86 -4.42 -6.31
CA ASN A 143 22.31 -3.88 -7.56
C ASN A 143 20.86 -4.36 -7.71
N TRP A 144 19.93 -3.41 -7.81
CA TRP A 144 18.52 -3.69 -7.94
C TRP A 144 18.09 -3.61 -9.39
N ILE A 145 17.39 -4.65 -9.85
CA ILE A 145 16.58 -4.59 -11.07
C ILE A 145 15.15 -4.34 -10.60
N ILE A 146 14.61 -3.17 -10.97
CA ILE A 146 13.28 -2.76 -10.52
C ILE A 146 12.25 -3.49 -11.37
N GLU A 147 11.35 -4.23 -10.73
CA GLU A 147 10.19 -4.84 -11.38
C GLU A 147 9.24 -3.79 -11.95
N PRO A 148 8.49 -4.09 -13.03
CA PRO A 148 7.37 -3.26 -13.44
C PRO A 148 6.40 -3.00 -12.28
N ASP A 149 5.80 -1.81 -12.23
CA ASP A 149 4.75 -1.50 -11.25
C ASP A 149 3.45 -2.17 -11.68
N LEU A 150 3.13 -3.31 -11.07
CA LEU A 150 1.98 -4.12 -11.45
C LEU A 150 0.65 -3.46 -11.07
N SER A 151 0.61 -2.62 -10.04
CA SER A 151 -0.61 -1.86 -9.71
C SER A 151 -0.91 -0.85 -10.81
N ASN A 152 0.12 -0.15 -11.32
CA ASN A 152 -0.02 0.79 -12.44
C ASN A 152 -0.20 0.11 -13.81
N ALA A 153 0.00 -1.19 -13.94
CA ALA A 153 -0.41 -1.96 -15.11
C ALA A 153 -1.94 -2.09 -15.23
N GLY A 154 -2.67 -1.93 -14.12
CA GLY A 154 -4.12 -2.09 -14.04
C GLY A 154 -4.91 -1.31 -15.08
N PRO A 155 -4.70 0.02 -15.29
CA PRO A 155 -5.41 0.80 -16.31
C PRO A 155 -5.25 0.24 -17.73
N PHE A 156 -4.09 -0.30 -18.08
CA PHE A 156 -3.85 -0.91 -19.38
C PHE A 156 -4.60 -2.23 -19.53
N LEU A 157 -4.59 -3.07 -18.49
CA LEU A 157 -5.39 -4.30 -18.46
C LEU A 157 -6.88 -4.00 -18.52
N ALA A 158 -7.35 -2.98 -17.77
CA ALA A 158 -8.73 -2.52 -17.78
C ALA A 158 -9.17 -2.03 -19.17
N SER A 159 -8.30 -1.33 -19.89
CA SER A 159 -8.62 -0.90 -21.25
C SER A 159 -8.91 -2.08 -22.19
N ALA A 160 -8.10 -3.15 -22.12
CA ALA A 160 -8.35 -4.36 -22.89
C ALA A 160 -9.63 -5.08 -22.46
N MET A 161 -9.97 -5.06 -21.17
CA MET A 161 -11.25 -5.57 -20.68
C MET A 161 -12.44 -4.85 -21.31
N ILE A 162 -12.45 -3.53 -21.22
CA ILE A 162 -13.59 -2.68 -21.61
C ILE A 162 -13.77 -2.65 -23.14
N THR A 163 -12.67 -2.68 -23.90
CA THR A 163 -12.71 -2.62 -25.37
C THR A 163 -12.82 -3.99 -26.04
N HIS A 164 -12.99 -5.06 -25.29
CA HIS A 164 -12.96 -6.44 -25.78
C HIS A 164 -11.70 -6.76 -26.60
N GLY A 165 -10.56 -6.20 -26.14
CA GLY A 165 -9.27 -6.25 -26.80
C GLY A 165 -8.30 -7.23 -26.18
N GLU A 166 -7.05 -7.05 -26.57
CA GLU A 166 -5.92 -7.85 -26.11
C GLU A 166 -4.74 -6.94 -25.75
N ILE A 167 -3.99 -7.27 -24.70
CA ILE A 167 -2.78 -6.56 -24.29
C ILE A 167 -1.72 -7.53 -23.78
N ASN A 168 -0.46 -7.21 -24.05
CA ASN A 168 0.70 -7.87 -23.46
C ASN A 168 1.45 -6.88 -22.57
N ILE A 169 1.71 -7.27 -21.34
CA ILE A 169 2.57 -6.55 -20.39
C ILE A 169 3.87 -7.33 -20.26
N ASN A 170 4.95 -6.78 -20.80
CA ASN A 170 6.27 -7.43 -20.76
C ASN A 170 6.84 -7.45 -19.35
N ASP A 171 7.73 -8.41 -19.11
CA ASP A 171 8.50 -8.56 -17.87
C ASP A 171 7.64 -8.71 -16.62
N TRP A 172 6.41 -9.22 -16.76
CA TRP A 172 5.57 -9.53 -15.60
C TRP A 172 6.21 -10.66 -14.79
N PRO A 173 6.59 -10.43 -13.53
CA PRO A 173 7.31 -11.44 -12.76
C PRO A 173 6.37 -12.59 -12.38
N LYS A 174 6.84 -13.85 -12.57
CA LYS A 174 6.06 -15.04 -12.16
C LYS A 174 5.89 -15.14 -10.65
N ASN A 175 6.92 -14.72 -9.92
CA ASN A 175 6.93 -14.71 -8.46
C ASN A 175 7.15 -13.29 -7.97
N THR A 176 6.14 -12.70 -7.36
CA THR A 176 6.19 -11.33 -6.85
C THR A 176 5.29 -11.20 -5.63
N THR A 177 5.65 -10.29 -4.76
CA THR A 177 4.83 -9.87 -3.61
C THR A 177 4.04 -8.59 -3.89
N GLN A 178 4.13 -8.04 -5.11
CA GLN A 178 3.36 -6.85 -5.47
C GLN A 178 1.85 -7.15 -5.48
N ALA A 179 1.10 -6.25 -4.86
CA ALA A 179 -0.37 -6.33 -4.81
C ALA A 179 -1.02 -6.36 -6.20
N GLY A 180 -0.42 -5.67 -7.19
CA GLY A 180 -0.91 -5.67 -8.56
C GLY A 180 -0.95 -7.05 -9.25
N ASN A 181 -0.28 -8.06 -8.68
CA ASN A 181 -0.40 -9.44 -9.19
C ASN A 181 -1.83 -10.02 -9.04
N PHE A 182 -2.63 -9.48 -8.13
CA PHE A 182 -4.03 -9.85 -7.97
C PHE A 182 -4.91 -9.53 -9.19
N TRP A 183 -4.46 -8.66 -10.11
CA TRP A 183 -5.16 -8.44 -11.38
C TRP A 183 -5.42 -9.73 -12.15
N ILE A 184 -4.53 -10.72 -12.05
CA ILE A 184 -4.68 -12.01 -12.74
C ILE A 184 -5.94 -12.73 -12.28
N GLU A 185 -6.15 -12.84 -10.97
CA GLU A 185 -7.31 -13.51 -10.39
C GLU A 185 -8.58 -12.70 -10.59
N ILE A 186 -8.50 -11.39 -10.37
CA ILE A 186 -9.63 -10.47 -10.48
C ILE A 186 -10.18 -10.48 -11.91
N PHE A 187 -9.36 -10.25 -12.92
CA PHE A 187 -9.85 -10.18 -14.30
C PHE A 187 -10.25 -11.54 -14.87
N ARG A 188 -9.64 -12.64 -14.41
CA ARG A 188 -10.15 -13.98 -14.73
C ARG A 188 -11.56 -14.19 -14.16
N ALA A 189 -11.81 -13.79 -12.93
CA ALA A 189 -13.14 -13.89 -12.33
C ALA A 189 -14.17 -13.01 -13.05
N MET A 190 -13.74 -11.91 -13.67
CA MET A 190 -14.58 -11.04 -14.48
C MET A 190 -14.72 -11.47 -15.94
N GLY A 191 -14.11 -12.60 -16.35
CA GLY A 191 -14.30 -13.22 -17.66
C GLY A 191 -13.11 -13.15 -18.64
N ALA A 192 -11.98 -12.54 -18.25
CA ALA A 192 -10.80 -12.46 -19.11
C ALA A 192 -10.07 -13.79 -19.24
N GLU A 193 -9.48 -14.00 -20.40
CA GLU A 193 -8.48 -15.03 -20.65
C GLU A 193 -7.09 -14.43 -20.34
N ILE A 194 -6.34 -15.07 -19.43
CA ILE A 194 -5.02 -14.58 -19.03
C ILE A 194 -3.98 -15.69 -19.15
N GLU A 195 -2.94 -15.42 -19.91
CA GLU A 195 -1.73 -16.22 -20.04
C GLU A 195 -0.57 -15.49 -19.34
N LEU A 196 0.18 -16.21 -18.51
CA LEU A 196 1.40 -15.73 -17.88
C LEU A 196 2.54 -16.69 -18.21
N ASN A 197 3.62 -16.17 -18.79
CA ASN A 197 4.84 -16.92 -19.09
C ASN A 197 6.09 -16.15 -18.64
N ASP A 198 7.30 -16.61 -19.04
CA ASP A 198 8.57 -16.00 -18.61
C ASP A 198 8.84 -14.59 -19.19
N LYS A 199 8.06 -14.18 -20.19
CA LYS A 199 8.33 -12.95 -20.95
C LYS A 199 7.25 -11.88 -20.75
N PHE A 200 6.00 -12.31 -20.56
CA PHE A 200 4.87 -11.37 -20.47
C PHE A 200 3.67 -11.98 -19.74
N LEU A 201 2.81 -11.08 -19.31
CA LEU A 201 1.40 -11.37 -19.04
C LEU A 201 0.59 -10.89 -20.23
N LYS A 202 -0.24 -11.78 -20.78
CA LYS A 202 -1.22 -11.48 -21.84
C LYS A 202 -2.60 -11.53 -21.23
N LEU A 203 -3.38 -10.47 -21.45
CA LEU A 203 -4.82 -10.46 -21.15
C LEU A 203 -5.58 -10.30 -22.45
N LYS A 204 -6.61 -11.12 -22.63
CA LYS A 204 -7.57 -10.98 -23.72
C LYS A 204 -9.00 -11.06 -23.16
N ASN A 205 -9.83 -10.13 -23.59
CA ASN A 205 -11.27 -10.20 -23.30
C ASN A 205 -12.05 -10.21 -24.62
N SER A 206 -12.84 -11.27 -24.83
CA SER A 206 -13.72 -11.42 -25.98
C SER A 206 -15.17 -11.66 -25.57
N LYS A 207 -15.46 -11.57 -24.28
CA LYS A 207 -16.77 -11.89 -23.67
C LYS A 207 -17.31 -10.69 -22.91
N GLU A 208 -18.57 -10.77 -22.51
CA GLU A 208 -19.14 -9.83 -21.54
C GLU A 208 -18.38 -9.88 -20.22
N ILE A 209 -18.23 -8.72 -19.61
CA ILE A 209 -17.57 -8.56 -18.31
C ILE A 209 -18.58 -8.96 -17.22
N SER A 210 -18.22 -9.88 -16.37
CA SER A 210 -19.04 -10.25 -15.21
C SER A 210 -18.78 -9.33 -14.03
N GLY A 211 -19.82 -8.98 -13.27
CA GLY A 211 -19.66 -8.33 -11.98
C GLY A 211 -18.94 -9.23 -10.97
N ILE A 212 -18.39 -8.65 -9.92
CA ILE A 212 -17.59 -9.35 -8.92
C ILE A 212 -17.89 -8.86 -7.50
N ASN A 213 -18.02 -9.82 -6.56
CA ASN A 213 -18.04 -9.53 -5.13
C ASN A 213 -16.69 -9.89 -4.52
N ILE A 214 -15.96 -8.90 -4.00
CA ILE A 214 -14.57 -9.09 -3.59
C ILE A 214 -14.19 -8.28 -2.35
N ASP A 215 -13.44 -8.90 -1.43
CA ASP A 215 -12.74 -8.22 -0.33
C ASP A 215 -11.39 -7.69 -0.85
N LEU A 216 -11.26 -6.37 -0.90
CA LEU A 216 -10.05 -5.67 -1.34
C LEU A 216 -9.20 -5.18 -0.17
N SER A 217 -9.42 -5.67 1.05
CA SER A 217 -8.68 -5.21 2.25
C SER A 217 -7.16 -5.33 2.12
N GLN A 218 -6.68 -6.26 1.32
CA GLN A 218 -5.24 -6.48 1.07
C GLN A 218 -4.70 -5.70 -0.13
N VAL A 219 -5.57 -5.25 -1.02
CA VAL A 219 -5.20 -4.65 -2.32
C VAL A 219 -6.06 -3.43 -2.64
N GLY A 220 -6.38 -2.64 -1.63
CA GLY A 220 -7.28 -1.48 -1.73
C GLY A 220 -6.89 -0.46 -2.81
N GLU A 221 -5.59 -0.35 -3.13
CA GLU A 221 -5.12 0.52 -4.21
C GLU A 221 -5.62 0.13 -5.60
N LEU A 222 -6.08 -1.10 -5.80
CA LEU A 222 -6.64 -1.57 -7.07
C LEU A 222 -8.09 -1.09 -7.29
N THR A 223 -8.76 -0.64 -6.24
CA THR A 223 -10.18 -0.27 -6.25
C THR A 223 -10.57 0.71 -7.37
N PRO A 224 -9.84 1.83 -7.65
CA PRO A 224 -10.28 2.78 -8.67
C PRO A 224 -10.35 2.18 -10.08
N VAL A 225 -9.37 1.38 -10.44
CA VAL A 225 -9.32 0.70 -11.74
C VAL A 225 -10.42 -0.35 -11.84
N LEU A 226 -10.60 -1.14 -10.79
CA LEU A 226 -11.63 -2.16 -10.75
C LEU A 226 -13.03 -1.56 -10.82
N ALA A 227 -13.26 -0.43 -10.15
CA ALA A 227 -14.52 0.31 -10.23
C ALA A 227 -14.82 0.76 -11.65
N SER A 228 -13.80 1.22 -12.40
CA SER A 228 -13.98 1.60 -13.80
C SER A 228 -14.40 0.41 -14.68
N VAL A 229 -13.84 -0.77 -14.46
CA VAL A 229 -14.23 -1.99 -15.22
C VAL A 229 -15.62 -2.47 -14.83
N ALA A 230 -15.98 -2.37 -13.54
CA ALA A 230 -17.28 -2.80 -13.04
C ALA A 230 -18.47 -2.02 -13.65
N LEU A 231 -18.24 -0.79 -14.13
CA LEU A 231 -19.26 -0.01 -14.85
C LEU A 231 -19.70 -0.67 -16.17
N PHE A 232 -18.85 -1.47 -16.79
CA PHE A 232 -19.09 -2.17 -18.04
C PHE A 232 -19.47 -3.63 -17.84
N ALA A 233 -19.68 -4.07 -16.59
CA ALA A 233 -20.08 -5.43 -16.29
C ALA A 233 -21.57 -5.66 -16.63
N ASN A 234 -21.95 -6.93 -16.82
CA ASN A 234 -23.35 -7.33 -17.06
C ASN A 234 -24.14 -7.59 -15.77
N SER A 235 -23.51 -7.47 -14.60
CA SER A 235 -24.11 -7.73 -13.30
C SER A 235 -23.46 -6.87 -12.21
N PRO A 236 -24.14 -6.64 -11.06
CA PRO A 236 -23.62 -5.80 -9.99
C PRO A 236 -22.26 -6.27 -9.46
N SER A 237 -21.46 -5.30 -8.99
CA SER A 237 -20.20 -5.56 -8.30
C SER A 237 -20.22 -4.97 -6.90
N GLN A 238 -19.67 -5.68 -5.92
CA GLN A 238 -19.52 -5.21 -4.54
C GLN A 238 -18.07 -5.31 -4.10
N PHE A 239 -17.52 -4.19 -3.62
CA PHE A 239 -16.17 -4.12 -3.07
C PHE A 239 -16.25 -3.84 -1.58
N SER A 240 -15.62 -4.69 -0.77
CA SER A 240 -15.60 -4.62 0.69
C SER A 240 -14.19 -4.54 1.26
N GLY A 241 -14.06 -4.31 2.56
CA GLY A 241 -12.78 -4.29 3.26
C GLY A 241 -11.92 -3.04 3.01
N ILE A 242 -12.45 -2.00 2.39
CA ILE A 242 -11.70 -0.82 1.94
C ILE A 242 -12.03 0.48 2.69
N ALA A 243 -12.63 0.39 3.88
CA ALA A 243 -12.94 1.57 4.70
C ALA A 243 -11.73 2.50 4.93
N HIS A 244 -10.52 1.93 5.01
CA HIS A 244 -9.27 2.68 5.18
C HIS A 244 -8.97 3.67 4.03
N LEU A 245 -9.55 3.47 2.83
CA LEU A 245 -9.41 4.39 1.69
C LEU A 245 -10.06 5.75 1.93
N ARG A 246 -10.95 5.87 2.94
CA ARG A 246 -11.55 7.15 3.34
C ARG A 246 -10.53 8.12 3.95
N GLY A 247 -9.45 7.60 4.55
CA GLY A 247 -8.36 8.37 5.16
C GLY A 247 -7.15 8.63 4.26
N HIS A 248 -7.25 8.37 2.94
CA HIS A 248 -6.16 8.63 2.00
C HIS A 248 -6.06 10.12 1.61
N GLU A 249 -5.52 10.44 0.42
CA GLU A 249 -5.37 11.82 -0.08
C GLU A 249 -6.71 12.57 -0.16
N THR A 250 -7.77 11.82 -0.39
CA THR A 250 -9.17 12.20 -0.33
C THR A 250 -9.97 11.02 0.21
N ASN A 251 -11.24 11.20 0.55
CA ASN A 251 -12.14 10.08 0.74
C ASN A 251 -12.38 9.40 -0.62
N ARG A 252 -11.52 8.42 -0.95
CA ARG A 252 -11.52 7.78 -2.28
C ARG A 252 -12.82 7.06 -2.58
N ILE A 253 -13.50 6.50 -1.56
CA ILE A 253 -14.78 5.81 -1.76
C ILE A 253 -15.85 6.82 -2.18
N ALA A 254 -16.00 7.92 -1.44
CA ALA A 254 -16.94 8.97 -1.78
C ALA A 254 -16.65 9.57 -3.16
N ALA A 255 -15.39 9.87 -3.45
CA ALA A 255 -14.99 10.42 -4.74
C ALA A 255 -15.29 9.47 -5.92
N LEU A 256 -15.08 8.16 -5.76
CA LEU A 256 -15.44 7.19 -6.79
C LEU A 256 -16.95 7.15 -7.02
N VAL A 257 -17.74 7.07 -5.95
CA VAL A 257 -19.21 7.05 -6.03
C VAL A 257 -19.74 8.34 -6.68
N GLU A 258 -19.24 9.50 -6.27
CA GLU A 258 -19.60 10.78 -6.85
C GLU A 258 -19.28 10.85 -8.34
N ASN A 259 -18.05 10.50 -8.74
CA ASN A 259 -17.63 10.54 -10.13
C ASN A 259 -18.42 9.57 -11.02
N ILE A 260 -18.68 8.35 -10.52
CA ILE A 260 -19.47 7.35 -11.24
C ILE A 260 -20.90 7.88 -11.47
N ASN A 261 -21.54 8.42 -10.43
CA ASN A 261 -22.90 8.94 -10.52
C ASN A 261 -22.99 10.20 -11.42
N ASN A 262 -21.98 11.07 -11.38
CA ASN A 262 -21.91 12.25 -12.25
C ASN A 262 -21.76 11.87 -13.75
N LEU A 263 -21.15 10.71 -14.06
CA LEU A 263 -21.06 10.15 -15.41
C LEU A 263 -22.37 9.45 -15.84
N GLY A 264 -23.38 9.40 -14.98
CA GLY A 264 -24.65 8.73 -15.28
C GLY A 264 -24.71 7.28 -14.78
N GLY A 265 -23.67 6.77 -14.17
CA GLY A 265 -23.64 5.43 -13.55
C GLY A 265 -24.52 5.30 -12.31
N ASP A 266 -24.43 4.16 -11.64
CA ASP A 266 -25.15 3.88 -10.38
C ASP A 266 -24.19 3.21 -9.39
N ALA A 267 -23.69 4.01 -8.45
CA ALA A 267 -22.82 3.54 -7.38
C ALA A 267 -23.29 4.05 -6.02
N GLN A 268 -23.09 3.24 -4.99
CA GLN A 268 -23.49 3.55 -3.62
C GLN A 268 -22.37 3.16 -2.66
N GLU A 269 -22.12 4.02 -1.66
CA GLU A 269 -21.21 3.69 -0.56
C GLU A 269 -21.84 2.64 0.36
N THR A 270 -21.01 1.75 0.87
CA THR A 270 -21.33 0.88 2.00
C THR A 270 -20.51 1.28 3.23
N ALA A 271 -20.73 0.67 4.38
CA ALA A 271 -19.97 0.96 5.60
C ALA A 271 -18.47 0.79 5.41
N ASP A 272 -18.04 -0.24 4.64
CA ASP A 272 -16.64 -0.60 4.43
C ASP A 272 -16.19 -0.65 2.96
N GLY A 273 -17.04 -0.14 2.04
CA GLY A 273 -16.74 -0.18 0.61
C GLY A 273 -17.76 0.50 -0.26
N LEU A 274 -18.07 -0.09 -1.43
CA LEU A 274 -19.08 0.41 -2.36
C LEU A 274 -19.70 -0.72 -3.19
N VAL A 275 -20.88 -0.44 -3.71
CA VAL A 275 -21.60 -1.28 -4.71
C VAL A 275 -21.73 -0.48 -5.99
N ILE A 276 -21.54 -1.15 -7.12
CA ILE A 276 -21.73 -0.59 -8.47
C ILE A 276 -22.76 -1.44 -9.20
N ASN A 277 -23.84 -0.82 -9.63
CA ASN A 277 -24.84 -1.44 -10.49
C ASN A 277 -24.55 -0.96 -11.93
N PRO A 278 -24.22 -1.89 -12.85
CA PRO A 278 -23.96 -1.52 -14.22
C PRO A 278 -25.23 -0.97 -14.88
N LYS A 279 -25.07 0.10 -15.62
CA LYS A 279 -26.12 0.67 -16.46
C LYS A 279 -25.47 1.41 -17.65
N PRO A 280 -26.18 1.56 -18.78
CA PRO A 280 -25.67 2.35 -19.92
C PRO A 280 -25.27 3.76 -19.47
N LEU A 281 -24.04 4.15 -19.80
CA LEU A 281 -23.45 5.48 -19.52
C LEU A 281 -23.76 6.44 -20.66
#